data_d5a7379a7cd99391adecab54ece11be3
#
_entry.id   d5a7379a7cd99391adecab54ece11be3
#
_cell.length_a   1.000
_cell.length_b   1.000
_cell.length_c   1.000
_cell.angle_alpha   90.00
_cell.angle_beta   90.00
_cell.angle_gamma   90.00
#
_symmetry.space_group_name_H-M   'P 1'
#
loop_
_entity.id
_entity.type
_entity.pdbx_description
1 polymer ?
#
loop_
_entity_poly.entity_id
_entity_poly.type
_entity_poly.pdbx_seq_one_letter_code
_entity_poly.pdbx_strand_id
1 'polypeptide(L)'
;RTLALPQQAVDLLIAEHKRHPRNPYLFPSPKTGTMYDPDAFRRTHDKILKAIGAEHIRFHDLRHTFATLSLKSGVDVKTLSGALGHYSAGFTLNTYTHATAQMKQDAADTIGGVISQQMR
;
A
#
# COMPACT_ATOMS: atom_id res chain seq x y z
N ARG A 1 -1.44 10.92 -12.36
CA ARG A 1 -1.39 9.49 -12.71
C ARG A 1 -2.68 8.77 -12.33
N THR A 2 -2.98 7.70 -13.01
CA THR A 2 -4.14 6.86 -12.74
C THR A 2 -3.71 5.62 -11.97
N LEU A 3 -4.43 5.28 -10.91
CA LEU A 3 -4.20 4.07 -10.14
C LEU A 3 -5.39 3.14 -10.27
N ALA A 4 -5.11 1.85 -10.45
CA ALA A 4 -6.13 0.81 -10.33
C ALA A 4 -6.31 0.46 -8.86
N LEU A 5 -7.55 0.43 -8.40
CA LEU A 5 -7.87 0.11 -7.01
C LEU A 5 -8.69 -1.18 -6.94
N PRO A 6 -8.46 -2.00 -5.90
CA PRO A 6 -9.32 -3.16 -5.68
C PRO A 6 -10.73 -2.73 -5.30
N GLN A 7 -11.72 -3.59 -5.57
CA GLN A 7 -13.13 -3.25 -5.32
C GLN A 7 -13.40 -2.89 -3.86
N GLN A 8 -12.73 -3.55 -2.92
CA GLN A 8 -12.86 -3.24 -1.50
C GLN A 8 -12.48 -1.79 -1.17
N ALA A 9 -11.41 -1.29 -1.78
CA ALA A 9 -10.99 0.11 -1.59
C ALA A 9 -11.99 1.07 -2.23
N VAL A 10 -12.48 0.76 -3.43
CA VAL A 10 -13.51 1.57 -4.11
C VAL A 10 -14.77 1.66 -3.26
N ASP A 11 -15.24 0.55 -2.69
CA ASP A 11 -16.44 0.52 -1.85
C ASP A 11 -16.27 1.40 -0.60
N LEU A 12 -15.10 1.37 0.03
CA LEU A 12 -14.80 2.23 1.19
C LEU A 12 -14.80 3.71 0.81
N LEU A 13 -14.22 4.05 -0.34
CA LEU A 13 -14.18 5.43 -0.81
C LEU A 13 -15.56 5.95 -1.18
N ILE A 14 -16.40 5.12 -1.80
CA ILE A 14 -17.78 5.47 -2.11
C ILE A 14 -18.57 5.71 -0.81
N ALA A 15 -18.42 4.82 0.18
CA ALA A 15 -19.08 4.99 1.48
C ALA A 15 -18.65 6.29 2.16
N GLU A 16 -17.35 6.62 2.10
CA GLU A 16 -16.84 7.88 2.66
C GLU A 16 -17.43 9.09 1.95
N HIS A 17 -17.49 9.08 0.63
CA HIS A 17 -18.05 10.20 -0.14
C HIS A 17 -19.54 10.42 0.16
N LYS A 18 -20.31 9.35 0.41
CA LYS A 18 -21.73 9.45 0.76
C LYS A 18 -21.98 10.20 2.07
N ARG A 19 -20.99 10.32 2.95
CA ARG A 19 -21.09 11.08 4.20
C ARG A 19 -21.06 12.59 3.96
N HIS A 20 -20.55 13.03 2.80
CA HIS A 20 -20.47 14.44 2.41
C HIS A 20 -20.57 14.59 0.88
N PRO A 21 -21.71 14.20 0.28
CA PRO A 21 -21.81 14.02 -1.18
C PRO A 21 -21.69 15.30 -1.99
N ARG A 22 -21.85 16.46 -1.36
CA ARG A 22 -21.71 17.76 -2.02
C ARG A 22 -20.29 18.33 -1.96
N ASN A 23 -19.42 17.70 -1.19
CA ASN A 23 -18.05 18.16 -1.06
C ASN A 23 -17.18 17.50 -2.14
N PRO A 24 -16.38 18.26 -2.91
CA PRO A 24 -15.52 17.71 -3.95
C PRO A 24 -14.29 16.96 -3.40
N TYR A 25 -13.97 17.16 -2.12
CA TYR A 25 -12.85 16.47 -1.49
C TYR A 25 -13.29 15.12 -0.97
N LEU A 26 -12.44 14.12 -1.18
CA LEU A 26 -12.71 12.76 -0.68
C LEU A 26 -12.61 12.70 0.84
N PHE A 27 -11.64 13.39 1.41
CA PHE A 27 -11.44 13.50 2.86
C PHE A 27 -11.38 14.98 3.26
N PRO A 28 -12.51 15.67 3.36
CA PRO A 28 -12.51 17.07 3.74
C PRO A 28 -12.16 17.27 5.21
N SER A 29 -11.49 18.37 5.51
CA SER A 29 -11.23 18.77 6.90
C SER A 29 -12.54 19.05 7.64
N PRO A 30 -12.73 18.48 8.83
CA PRO A 30 -13.93 18.79 9.64
C PRO A 30 -14.07 20.27 10.00
N LYS A 31 -12.94 20.98 10.03
CA LYS A 31 -12.93 22.41 10.40
C LYS A 31 -13.24 23.34 9.24
N THR A 32 -12.74 23.04 8.05
CA THR A 32 -12.81 23.96 6.91
C THR A 32 -13.70 23.44 5.77
N GLY A 33 -13.99 22.15 5.72
CA GLY A 33 -14.67 21.51 4.60
C GLY A 33 -13.84 21.45 3.32
N THR A 34 -12.60 21.87 3.35
CA THR A 34 -11.66 21.85 2.23
C THR A 34 -10.54 20.83 2.50
N MET A 35 -9.44 20.95 1.78
CA MET A 35 -8.33 20.01 1.89
C MET A 35 -7.86 19.83 3.35
N TYR A 36 -7.65 18.59 3.76
CA TYR A 36 -7.15 18.29 5.09
C TYR A 36 -5.70 18.75 5.24
N ASP A 37 -5.38 19.41 6.35
CA ASP A 37 -4.00 19.78 6.67
C ASP A 37 -3.20 18.49 6.95
N PRO A 38 -2.10 18.23 6.20
CA PRO A 38 -1.29 17.03 6.42
C PRO A 38 -0.74 16.90 7.84
N ASP A 39 -0.36 18.00 8.47
CA ASP A 39 0.15 17.99 9.84
C ASP A 39 -0.95 17.66 10.86
N ALA A 40 -2.14 18.19 10.66
CA ALA A 40 -3.30 17.84 11.49
C ALA A 40 -3.65 16.36 11.37
N PHE A 41 -3.63 15.81 10.16
CA PHE A 41 -3.86 14.40 9.92
C PHE A 41 -2.79 13.55 10.62
N ARG A 42 -1.52 13.90 10.49
CA ARG A 42 -0.43 13.19 11.14
C ARG A 42 -0.57 13.17 12.66
N ARG A 43 -0.94 14.30 13.26
CA ARG A 43 -1.17 14.38 14.71
C ARG A 43 -2.30 13.46 15.16
N THR A 44 -3.39 13.38 14.39
CA THR A 44 -4.51 12.47 14.69
C THR A 44 -4.08 11.03 14.57
N HIS A 45 -3.34 10.67 13.54
CA HIS A 45 -2.80 9.34 13.33
C HIS A 45 -1.89 8.94 14.50
N ASP A 46 -1.00 9.83 14.93
CA ASP A 46 -0.09 9.59 16.05
C ASP A 46 -0.85 9.35 17.37
N LYS A 47 -1.93 10.08 17.60
CA LYS A 47 -2.80 9.86 18.77
C LYS A 47 -3.46 8.50 18.76
N ILE A 48 -3.95 8.07 17.60
CA ILE A 48 -4.56 6.74 17.44
C ILE A 48 -3.52 5.65 17.73
N LEU A 49 -2.33 5.77 17.15
CA LEU A 49 -1.26 4.78 17.35
C LEU A 49 -0.83 4.71 18.82
N LYS A 50 -0.70 5.84 19.48
CA LYS A 50 -0.39 5.88 20.91
C LYS A 50 -1.46 5.19 21.74
N ALA A 51 -2.73 5.42 21.43
CA ALA A 51 -3.86 4.81 22.15
C ALA A 51 -3.88 3.28 22.04
N ILE A 52 -3.40 2.71 20.93
CA ILE A 52 -3.37 1.27 20.71
C ILE A 52 -1.98 0.63 21.01
N GLY A 53 -1.04 1.41 21.53
CA GLY A 53 0.30 0.90 21.86
C GLY A 53 1.21 0.67 20.66
N ALA A 54 0.94 1.29 19.52
CA ALA A 54 1.70 1.14 18.29
C ALA A 54 2.42 2.43 17.86
N GLU A 55 2.82 3.25 18.80
CA GLU A 55 3.40 4.60 18.57
C GLU A 55 4.72 4.60 17.80
N HIS A 56 5.38 3.44 17.67
CA HIS A 56 6.60 3.28 16.88
C HIS A 56 6.34 3.17 15.37
N ILE A 57 5.08 3.02 14.95
CA ILE A 57 4.70 2.88 13.54
C ILE A 57 4.41 4.27 12.98
N ARG A 58 5.12 4.66 11.93
CA ARG A 58 4.87 5.93 11.23
C ARG A 58 3.81 5.75 10.14
N PHE A 59 3.13 6.84 9.77
CA PHE A 59 2.16 6.77 8.67
C PHE A 59 2.79 6.23 7.38
N HIS A 60 4.01 6.65 7.05
CA HIS A 60 4.72 6.19 5.87
C HIS A 60 5.04 4.69 5.92
N ASP A 61 5.10 4.09 7.10
CA ASP A 61 5.33 2.65 7.26
C ASP A 61 4.19 1.79 6.69
N LEU A 62 2.98 2.35 6.57
CA LEU A 62 1.86 1.68 5.89
C LEU A 62 2.18 1.42 4.43
N ARG A 63 2.89 2.33 3.78
CA ARG A 63 3.35 2.17 2.41
C ARG A 63 4.38 1.03 2.30
N HIS A 64 5.31 0.95 3.24
CA HIS A 64 6.28 -0.15 3.30
C HIS A 64 5.60 -1.50 3.52
N THR A 65 4.62 -1.54 4.41
CA THR A 65 3.83 -2.76 4.68
C THR A 65 3.09 -3.20 3.43
N PHE A 66 2.41 -2.29 2.75
CA PHE A 66 1.73 -2.58 1.49
C PHE A 66 2.68 -3.16 0.45
N ALA A 67 3.83 -2.53 0.26
CA ALA A 67 4.82 -2.98 -0.71
C ALA A 67 5.36 -4.37 -0.37
N THR A 68 5.69 -4.62 0.89
CA THR A 68 6.21 -5.91 1.35
C THR A 68 5.18 -7.02 1.14
N LEU A 69 3.93 -6.79 1.54
CA LEU A 69 2.86 -7.77 1.37
C LEU A 69 2.57 -8.03 -0.11
N SER A 70 2.58 -7.00 -0.94
CA SER A 70 2.37 -7.14 -2.38
C SER A 70 3.44 -8.01 -3.02
N LEU A 71 4.71 -7.76 -2.71
CA LEU A 71 5.83 -8.57 -3.23
C LEU A 71 5.73 -10.02 -2.76
N LYS A 72 5.44 -10.25 -1.49
CA LYS A 72 5.24 -11.61 -0.95
C LYS A 72 4.08 -12.34 -1.62
N SER A 73 3.06 -11.61 -2.05
CA SER A 73 1.88 -12.17 -2.71
C SER A 73 2.09 -12.41 -4.22
N GLY A 74 3.25 -12.08 -4.75
CA GLY A 74 3.60 -12.36 -6.13
C GLY A 74 3.40 -11.20 -7.11
N VAL A 75 3.11 -9.99 -6.61
CA VAL A 75 3.05 -8.80 -7.48
C VAL A 75 4.46 -8.48 -7.97
N ASP A 76 4.64 -8.30 -9.27
CA ASP A 76 5.95 -8.00 -9.82
C ASP A 76 6.43 -6.59 -9.43
N VAL A 77 7.74 -6.42 -9.37
CA VAL A 77 8.39 -5.20 -8.90
C VAL A 77 8.01 -3.99 -9.76
N LYS A 78 7.91 -4.17 -11.08
CA LYS A 78 7.58 -3.08 -12.00
C LYS A 78 6.15 -2.57 -11.78
N THR A 79 5.19 -3.48 -11.67
CA THR A 79 3.78 -3.15 -11.39
C THR A 79 3.64 -2.44 -10.03
N LEU A 80 4.30 -2.98 -9.00
CA LEU A 80 4.30 -2.37 -7.68
C LEU A 80 4.93 -0.98 -7.68
N SER A 81 6.05 -0.82 -8.38
CA SER A 81 6.73 0.48 -8.52
C SER A 81 5.80 1.52 -9.15
N GLY A 82 5.05 1.13 -10.19
CA GLY A 82 4.05 2.00 -10.81
C GLY A 82 2.94 2.39 -9.85
N ALA A 83 2.41 1.43 -9.09
CA ALA A 83 1.37 1.68 -8.10
C ALA A 83 1.82 2.62 -6.99
N LEU A 84 3.08 2.51 -6.56
CA LEU A 84 3.66 3.36 -5.53
C LEU A 84 4.15 4.72 -6.05
N GLY A 85 4.24 4.88 -7.37
CA GLY A 85 4.73 6.11 -7.98
C GLY A 85 6.24 6.27 -7.93
N HIS A 86 7.00 5.18 -7.80
CA HIS A 86 8.46 5.23 -7.89
C HIS A 86 8.92 5.49 -9.32
N TYR A 87 10.08 6.15 -9.48
CA TYR A 87 10.64 6.43 -10.79
C TYR A 87 11.10 5.17 -11.54
N SER A 88 11.54 4.15 -10.80
CA SER A 88 12.05 2.93 -11.39
C SER A 88 11.77 1.72 -10.50
N ALA A 89 11.70 0.55 -11.14
CA ALA A 89 11.59 -0.73 -10.43
C ALA A 89 12.82 -0.98 -9.54
N GLY A 90 13.99 -0.50 -9.93
CA GLY A 90 15.22 -0.61 -9.15
C GLY A 90 15.11 0.08 -7.79
N PHE A 91 14.46 1.23 -7.74
CA PHE A 91 14.23 1.92 -6.47
C PHE A 91 13.35 1.08 -5.52
N THR A 92 12.27 0.51 -6.03
CA THR A 92 11.40 -0.39 -5.24
C THR A 92 12.18 -1.61 -4.76
N LEU A 93 12.95 -2.24 -5.65
CA LEU A 93 13.74 -3.42 -5.32
C LEU A 93 14.77 -3.10 -4.23
N ASN A 94 15.51 -2.00 -4.35
CA ASN A 94 16.50 -1.60 -3.35
C ASN A 94 15.88 -1.29 -2.00
N THR A 95 14.69 -0.71 -1.98
CA THR A 95 13.98 -0.36 -0.75
C THR A 95 13.49 -1.58 0.00
N TYR A 96 13.12 -2.66 -0.72
CA TYR A 96 12.46 -3.83 -0.13
C TYR A 96 13.26 -5.13 -0.27
N THR A 97 14.57 -5.05 -0.50
CA THR A 97 15.42 -6.23 -0.69
C THR A 97 15.46 -7.17 0.52
N HIS A 98 15.18 -6.68 1.73
CA HIS A 98 15.23 -7.58 2.92
C HIS A 98 14.07 -8.57 2.96
N ALA A 99 12.99 -8.34 2.21
CA ALA A 99 11.86 -9.26 2.13
C ALA A 99 12.16 -10.47 1.24
N THR A 100 13.37 -10.56 0.68
CA THR A 100 13.63 -11.35 -0.52
C THR A 100 14.07 -12.79 -0.28
N ALA A 101 14.61 -13.16 0.90
CA ALA A 101 15.10 -14.52 1.12
C ALA A 101 13.98 -15.55 0.96
N GLN A 102 12.85 -15.34 1.64
CA GLN A 102 11.68 -16.21 1.51
C GLN A 102 11.06 -16.12 0.12
N MET A 103 11.01 -14.92 -0.47
CA MET A 103 10.49 -14.73 -1.82
C MET A 103 11.31 -15.47 -2.87
N LYS A 104 12.65 -15.46 -2.74
CA LYS A 104 13.53 -16.22 -3.63
C LYS A 104 13.27 -17.70 -3.53
N GLN A 105 13.09 -18.22 -2.32
CA GLN A 105 12.78 -19.64 -2.11
C GLN A 105 11.41 -19.99 -2.69
N ASP A 106 10.39 -19.16 -2.46
CA ASP A 106 9.05 -19.36 -2.99
C ASP A 106 9.05 -19.33 -4.52
N ALA A 107 9.82 -18.43 -5.13
CA ALA A 107 9.99 -18.36 -6.58
C ALA A 107 10.67 -19.62 -7.12
N ALA A 108 11.73 -20.09 -6.46
CA ALA A 108 12.41 -21.31 -6.84
C ALA A 108 11.48 -22.52 -6.77
N ASP A 109 10.69 -22.64 -5.71
CA ASP A 109 9.73 -23.73 -5.54
C ASP A 109 8.64 -23.69 -6.62
N THR A 110 8.14 -22.49 -6.94
CA THR A 110 7.16 -22.32 -8.01
C THR A 110 7.72 -22.71 -9.36
N ILE A 111 8.94 -22.30 -9.69
CA ILE A 111 9.62 -22.64 -10.93
C ILE A 111 9.85 -24.15 -10.98
N GLY A 112 10.30 -24.75 -9.89
CA GLY A 112 10.50 -26.20 -9.80
C GLY A 112 9.21 -26.97 -10.05
N GLY A 113 8.09 -26.51 -9.51
CA GLY A 113 6.76 -27.08 -9.73
C GLY A 113 6.35 -27.03 -11.20
N VAL A 114 6.57 -25.90 -11.86
CA VAL A 114 6.26 -25.73 -13.30
C VAL A 114 7.11 -26.67 -14.14
N ILE A 115 8.40 -26.76 -13.87
CA ILE A 115 9.32 -27.67 -14.59
C ILE A 115 8.87 -29.11 -14.42
N SER A 116 8.55 -29.53 -13.20
CA SER A 116 8.08 -30.89 -12.94
C SER A 116 6.81 -31.24 -13.70
N GLN A 117 5.87 -30.30 -13.82
CA GLN A 117 4.65 -30.50 -14.62
C GLN A 117 4.94 -30.69 -16.10
N GLN A 118 5.90 -29.96 -16.64
CA GLN A 118 6.28 -30.05 -18.06
C GLN A 118 7.02 -31.35 -18.38
N MET A 119 7.66 -31.96 -17.41
CA MET A 119 8.41 -33.22 -17.57
C MET A 119 7.56 -34.47 -17.44
N ARG A 120 6.31 -34.33 -17.08
CA ARG A 120 5.33 -35.48 -17.00
C ARG A 120 4.65 -35.77 -18.33
#